data_49ccdb089a22bb8a3373a2a9832a5587
#
_entry.id   49ccdb089a22bb8a3373a2a9832a5587
#
_cell.length_a   1.000
_cell.length_b   1.000
_cell.length_c   1.000
_cell.angle_alpha   90.00
_cell.angle_beta   90.00
_cell.angle_gamma   90.00
#
_symmetry.space_group_name_H-M   'P 1'
#
loop_
_entity.id
_entity.type
_entity.pdbx_description
1 polymer ?
#
loop_
_entity_poly.entity_id
_entity_poly.type
_entity_poly.pdbx_seq_one_letter_code
_entity_poly.pdbx_strand_id
1 'polypeptide(L)'
;MKSCTDRLFSDDGKYCYDYAIMARNDVKGIILCYQRQDTDSVIGTQLSIRTLLSGYEFETDGIVAVTDGTTIIAFNETRWNDMRAEYCDLVRKVRESDKARSFLAVSSDDGRYFATRGESQNYYIYVFCTYRSVYMGHRILMLYAVVFYLILVACVFAVRHKVIVSGRREMQKRETEYRNEYDRLESDARVANNVKTDFLRRMSHDIRTPINGIRGMLDIADYYADDLQKQQECRDKIREASGYLLELVNDILDMSKLESGEIVWKDEPFDLRQALREITSITKLQAAERNIDFSVVEDNVVHAKLIGSTVLLKRICFNLIGNALKYNKENGWLRVSCNEISFDGESGEYEFVCADSGIGMSEEFQKRMYEPFAQEDPSLKNSYGGSGLGLAIVKKLVDALDGTIDVQSTRGVGTTFTVRLRFKTDKEAANGNADTAKEIVSATEKAVGAAQDKKPLAGVKILLTEDNELNLEIARFMLTTAGAQVDEVYNGRAALDTYLASEEGYYDVLLMDVMMPVMDGITATKLIRASKRKDASSLPIFAMTANAFSEDIVRVREAGLNEHCPKPLNRDKLIAMILKYVHRRKKS
;
A
#
# COMPACT_ATOMS: atom_id res chain seq x y z
N MET A 1 -29.33 9.69 34.26
CA MET A 1 -28.40 10.59 34.94
C MET A 1 -28.17 10.08 36.36
N LYS A 2 -26.94 9.83 36.76
CA LYS A 2 -26.60 9.59 38.18
C LYS A 2 -26.05 10.92 38.70
N SER A 3 -26.77 11.56 39.60
CA SER A 3 -26.30 12.71 40.33
C SER A 3 -25.98 12.25 41.75
N CYS A 4 -24.88 12.69 42.30
CA CYS A 4 -24.53 12.56 43.70
C CYS A 4 -24.51 13.97 44.27
N THR A 5 -25.23 14.18 45.35
CA THR A 5 -25.24 15.44 46.08
C THR A 5 -24.72 15.17 47.48
N ASP A 6 -23.81 15.98 47.92
CA ASP A 6 -23.26 15.88 49.28
C ASP A 6 -22.88 17.26 49.78
N ARG A 7 -22.52 17.39 51.07
CA ARG A 7 -22.15 18.62 51.72
C ARG A 7 -20.77 18.49 52.34
N LEU A 8 -19.89 19.43 52.04
CA LEU A 8 -18.58 19.55 52.65
C LEU A 8 -18.49 20.81 53.49
N PHE A 9 -17.82 20.73 54.61
CA PHE A 9 -17.54 21.89 55.48
C PHE A 9 -16.09 22.33 55.25
N SER A 10 -15.86 23.66 55.34
CA SER A 10 -14.51 24.21 55.35
C SER A 10 -13.76 23.80 56.63
N ASP A 11 -12.44 23.74 56.56
CA ASP A 11 -11.59 23.35 57.69
C ASP A 11 -11.73 24.27 58.91
N ASP A 12 -12.12 25.53 58.69
CA ASP A 12 -12.39 26.54 59.75
C ASP A 12 -13.84 26.52 60.28
N GLY A 13 -14.68 25.65 59.73
CA GLY A 13 -16.09 25.48 60.10
C GLY A 13 -17.01 26.65 59.74
N LYS A 14 -16.52 27.69 59.05
CA LYS A 14 -17.31 28.90 58.76
C LYS A 14 -18.24 28.77 57.55
N TYR A 15 -17.86 27.92 56.62
CA TYR A 15 -18.62 27.74 55.38
C TYR A 15 -18.95 26.28 55.14
N CYS A 16 -20.09 26.04 54.52
CA CYS A 16 -20.41 24.74 53.92
C CYS A 16 -20.62 24.88 52.41
N TYR A 17 -20.27 23.83 51.71
CA TYR A 17 -20.39 23.72 50.26
C TYR A 17 -21.36 22.59 49.91
N ASP A 18 -22.51 22.98 49.36
CA ASP A 18 -23.40 22.01 48.73
C ASP A 18 -22.91 21.78 47.33
N TYR A 19 -22.60 20.55 46.99
CA TYR A 19 -22.14 20.24 45.64
C TYR A 19 -22.95 19.12 44.98
N ALA A 20 -23.01 19.21 43.67
CA ALA A 20 -23.62 18.19 42.83
C ALA A 20 -22.63 17.81 41.70
N ILE A 21 -22.44 16.53 41.52
CA ILE A 21 -21.61 15.98 40.46
C ILE A 21 -22.50 15.29 39.43
N MET A 22 -22.39 15.69 38.17
CA MET A 22 -23.10 15.08 37.08
C MET A 22 -22.13 14.65 35.98
N ALA A 23 -22.32 13.43 35.46
CA ALA A 23 -21.58 12.99 34.27
C ALA A 23 -22.13 13.68 33.01
N ARG A 24 -21.25 14.18 32.17
CA ARG A 24 -21.64 14.68 30.83
C ARG A 24 -21.91 13.53 29.88
N ASN A 25 -22.91 13.70 29.02
CA ASN A 25 -23.28 12.70 28.03
C ASN A 25 -22.68 12.99 26.64
N ASP A 26 -22.20 14.21 26.43
CA ASP A 26 -21.73 14.71 25.14
C ASP A 26 -20.19 14.58 24.96
N VAL A 27 -19.47 14.64 26.07
CA VAL A 27 -17.99 14.47 26.11
C VAL A 27 -17.59 13.76 27.40
N LYS A 28 -16.43 13.06 27.38
CA LYS A 28 -15.89 12.50 28.63
C LYS A 28 -15.58 13.61 29.61
N GLY A 29 -16.34 13.70 30.70
CA GLY A 29 -16.13 14.67 31.73
C GLY A 29 -17.25 14.68 32.76
N ILE A 30 -17.03 15.40 33.83
CA ILE A 30 -17.99 15.61 34.90
C ILE A 30 -18.27 17.09 35.03
N ILE A 31 -19.49 17.45 35.41
CA ILE A 31 -19.87 18.79 35.79
C ILE A 31 -19.95 18.79 37.30
N LEU A 32 -19.16 19.65 37.93
CA LEU A 32 -19.22 19.90 39.36
C LEU A 32 -19.86 21.28 39.57
N CYS A 33 -21.04 21.28 40.19
CA CYS A 33 -21.70 22.49 40.62
C CYS A 33 -21.56 22.59 42.15
N TYR A 34 -21.19 23.71 42.65
CA TYR A 34 -21.16 23.95 44.10
C TYR A 34 -21.74 25.31 44.46
N GLN A 35 -22.31 25.38 45.63
CA GLN A 35 -22.80 26.63 46.24
C GLN A 35 -22.18 26.77 47.62
N ARG A 36 -21.50 27.88 47.87
CA ARG A 36 -20.96 28.21 49.18
C ARG A 36 -22.02 28.91 50.01
N GLN A 37 -22.21 28.46 51.22
CA GLN A 37 -23.11 29.08 52.21
C GLN A 37 -22.36 29.31 53.52
N ASP A 38 -22.79 30.29 54.26
CA ASP A 38 -22.32 30.53 55.63
C ASP A 38 -22.92 29.48 56.57
N THR A 39 -22.10 28.83 57.37
CA THR A 39 -22.55 27.75 58.27
C THR A 39 -23.64 28.21 59.21
N ASP A 40 -23.58 29.49 59.72
CA ASP A 40 -24.60 30.06 60.62
C ASP A 40 -25.92 30.28 59.86
N SER A 41 -25.91 30.66 58.61
CA SER A 41 -27.13 30.84 57.81
C SER A 41 -27.81 29.49 57.46
N VAL A 42 -27.01 28.43 57.33
CA VAL A 42 -27.52 27.07 57.03
C VAL A 42 -28.15 26.43 58.27
N ILE A 43 -27.60 26.66 59.45
CA ILE A 43 -28.20 26.21 60.71
C ILE A 43 -29.56 26.88 60.95
N GLY A 44 -29.72 28.13 60.51
CA GLY A 44 -30.98 28.86 60.55
C GLY A 44 -32.01 28.46 59.51
N THR A 45 -31.58 27.90 58.35
CA THR A 45 -32.43 27.44 57.24
C THR A 45 -32.47 25.92 57.12
N GLN A 46 -32.17 25.18 58.17
CA GLN A 46 -32.51 23.77 58.12
C GLN A 46 -34.02 23.67 57.79
N LEU A 47 -34.32 23.27 56.57
CA LEU A 47 -35.51 22.49 56.29
C LEU A 47 -35.36 21.28 57.21
N SER A 48 -35.61 21.52 58.46
CA SER A 48 -35.41 20.51 59.47
C SER A 48 -36.33 19.39 59.08
N ILE A 49 -35.83 18.17 59.16
CA ILE A 49 -36.67 16.97 59.07
C ILE A 49 -37.97 17.24 59.83
N ARG A 50 -37.91 18.09 60.84
CA ARG A 50 -39.00 18.66 61.61
C ARG A 50 -40.01 19.45 60.75
N THR A 51 -39.57 20.34 59.85
CA THR A 51 -40.44 21.13 58.96
C THR A 51 -41.08 20.26 57.89
N LEU A 52 -40.33 19.30 57.39
CA LEU A 52 -40.85 18.31 56.40
C LEU A 52 -41.90 17.40 57.03
N LEU A 53 -41.73 16.97 58.29
CA LEU A 53 -42.67 16.10 58.97
C LEU A 53 -43.89 16.88 59.53
N SER A 54 -43.72 18.14 59.96
CA SER A 54 -44.83 18.95 60.46
C SER A 54 -45.82 19.40 59.40
N GLY A 55 -45.43 19.38 58.13
CA GLY A 55 -46.30 19.65 56.97
C GLY A 55 -46.91 18.40 56.35
N TYR A 56 -46.59 17.23 56.85
CA TYR A 56 -47.06 15.97 56.29
C TYR A 56 -48.25 15.44 57.11
N GLU A 57 -49.45 15.68 56.64
CA GLU A 57 -50.66 15.02 57.16
C GLU A 57 -50.74 13.61 56.59
N PHE A 58 -50.54 12.60 57.43
CA PHE A 58 -50.83 11.22 57.02
C PHE A 58 -52.36 11.08 56.89
N GLU A 59 -52.83 10.61 55.75
CA GLU A 59 -54.25 10.24 55.55
C GLU A 59 -54.75 9.21 56.56
N THR A 60 -53.84 8.62 57.33
CA THR A 60 -54.13 7.68 58.44
C THR A 60 -53.46 8.22 59.70
N ASP A 61 -54.08 7.97 60.89
CA ASP A 61 -53.54 8.36 62.21
C ASP A 61 -52.13 7.79 62.50
N GLY A 62 -51.21 7.98 61.55
CA GLY A 62 -49.82 7.49 61.62
C GLY A 62 -48.90 8.49 62.31
N ILE A 63 -47.98 7.98 63.10
CA ILE A 63 -46.97 8.75 63.81
C ILE A 63 -45.61 8.40 63.24
N VAL A 64 -44.79 9.41 62.88
CA VAL A 64 -43.42 9.23 62.46
C VAL A 64 -42.49 9.98 63.38
N ALA A 65 -41.47 9.29 63.88
CA ALA A 65 -40.43 9.88 64.71
C ALA A 65 -39.06 9.65 64.05
N VAL A 66 -38.23 10.69 63.98
CA VAL A 66 -36.85 10.60 63.49
C VAL A 66 -35.92 10.92 64.66
N THR A 67 -34.91 10.09 64.91
CA THR A 67 -33.95 10.26 65.99
C THR A 67 -32.52 10.13 65.49
N ASP A 68 -31.58 10.73 66.17
CA ASP A 68 -30.12 10.52 65.98
C ASP A 68 -29.59 9.37 66.88
N GLY A 69 -30.48 8.61 67.48
CA GLY A 69 -30.14 7.57 68.44
C GLY A 69 -30.20 8.02 69.92
N THR A 70 -30.15 9.31 70.19
CA THR A 70 -30.22 9.90 71.55
C THR A 70 -31.39 10.80 71.74
N THR A 71 -31.70 11.66 70.77
CA THR A 71 -32.74 12.69 70.83
C THR A 71 -33.74 12.48 69.67
N ILE A 72 -35.01 12.81 69.91
CA ILE A 72 -36.02 12.87 68.86
C ILE A 72 -35.87 14.21 68.14
N ILE A 73 -35.35 14.16 66.91
CA ILE A 73 -35.10 15.33 66.10
C ILE A 73 -36.37 15.90 65.51
N ALA A 74 -37.24 15.00 65.07
CA ALA A 74 -38.52 15.37 64.47
C ALA A 74 -39.60 14.31 64.78
N PHE A 75 -40.81 14.78 64.98
CA PHE A 75 -41.98 13.98 65.27
C PHE A 75 -43.20 14.68 64.66
N ASN A 76 -44.06 13.98 64.02
CA ASN A 76 -45.22 14.62 63.43
C ASN A 76 -46.20 15.17 64.49
N GLU A 77 -46.11 14.71 65.74
CA GLU A 77 -46.73 15.37 66.88
C GLU A 77 -45.73 16.25 67.59
N THR A 78 -45.90 17.56 67.59
CA THR A 78 -44.92 18.58 68.06
C THR A 78 -44.55 18.47 69.53
N ARG A 79 -45.38 17.85 70.34
CA ARG A 79 -45.16 17.66 71.78
C ARG A 79 -43.96 16.80 72.16
N TRP A 80 -43.43 16.03 71.21
CA TRP A 80 -42.35 15.06 71.43
C TRP A 80 -41.01 15.49 70.80
N ASN A 81 -41.02 16.63 70.15
CA ASN A 81 -39.77 17.15 69.54
C ASN A 81 -38.79 17.57 70.64
N ASP A 82 -37.48 17.39 70.41
CA ASP A 82 -36.39 17.67 71.32
C ASP A 82 -36.37 16.84 72.61
N MET A 83 -37.24 15.87 72.74
CA MET A 83 -37.24 14.89 73.81
C MET A 83 -36.15 13.84 73.61
N ARG A 84 -35.51 13.39 74.66
CA ARG A 84 -34.63 12.21 74.54
C ARG A 84 -35.45 10.99 74.15
N ALA A 85 -34.89 10.25 73.19
CA ALA A 85 -35.58 9.04 72.64
C ALA A 85 -35.97 7.99 73.71
N GLU A 86 -35.26 7.97 74.85
CA GLU A 86 -35.53 7.11 75.98
C GLU A 86 -36.80 7.50 76.77
N TYR A 87 -37.20 8.77 76.70
CA TYR A 87 -38.42 9.22 77.35
C TYR A 87 -39.69 9.09 76.56
N CYS A 88 -39.56 8.85 75.25
CA CYS A 88 -40.70 8.54 74.44
C CYS A 88 -41.00 7.04 74.55
N ASP A 89 -42.10 6.69 75.20
CA ASP A 89 -42.45 5.31 75.47
C ASP A 89 -42.61 4.46 74.18
N LEU A 90 -43.14 5.04 73.12
CA LEU A 90 -43.29 4.39 71.82
C LEU A 90 -41.92 4.08 71.18
N VAL A 91 -41.01 5.07 71.12
CA VAL A 91 -39.69 4.91 70.51
C VAL A 91 -38.83 3.95 71.34
N ARG A 92 -38.90 4.06 72.69
CA ARG A 92 -38.17 3.19 73.59
C ARG A 92 -38.54 1.71 73.40
N LYS A 93 -39.85 1.39 73.38
CA LYS A 93 -40.34 0.03 73.21
C LYS A 93 -39.90 -0.61 71.88
N VAL A 94 -39.84 0.19 70.78
CA VAL A 94 -39.34 -0.30 69.49
C VAL A 94 -37.86 -0.47 69.52
N ARG A 95 -37.09 0.42 70.20
CA ARG A 95 -35.63 0.37 70.32
C ARG A 95 -35.16 -0.83 71.13
N GLU A 96 -35.85 -1.13 72.23
CA GLU A 96 -35.50 -2.26 73.10
C GLU A 96 -35.87 -3.63 72.51
N SER A 97 -36.57 -3.64 71.39
CA SER A 97 -36.96 -4.87 70.72
C SER A 97 -35.92 -5.38 69.74
N ASP A 98 -35.44 -6.61 69.91
CA ASP A 98 -34.54 -7.27 68.95
C ASP A 98 -35.15 -7.49 67.57
N LYS A 99 -36.47 -7.29 67.41
CA LYS A 99 -37.21 -7.45 66.16
C LYS A 99 -37.34 -6.14 65.36
N ALA A 100 -36.36 -5.26 65.44
CA ALA A 100 -36.42 -3.86 64.98
C ALA A 100 -36.72 -3.68 63.45
N ARG A 101 -36.65 -4.72 62.64
CA ARG A 101 -36.96 -4.66 61.18
C ARG A 101 -38.29 -5.29 60.80
N SER A 102 -39.07 -5.80 61.77
CA SER A 102 -40.40 -6.33 61.56
C SER A 102 -41.44 -5.43 62.25
N PHE A 103 -42.66 -5.43 61.70
CA PHE A 103 -43.77 -4.72 62.36
C PHE A 103 -43.98 -5.27 63.77
N LEU A 104 -43.74 -4.42 64.75
CA LEU A 104 -43.89 -4.72 66.17
C LEU A 104 -45.19 -4.11 66.71
N ALA A 105 -46.01 -4.92 67.38
CA ALA A 105 -47.14 -4.38 68.10
C ALA A 105 -46.68 -3.72 69.42
N VAL A 106 -46.90 -2.40 69.55
CA VAL A 106 -46.48 -1.60 70.71
C VAL A 106 -47.72 -1.00 71.34
N SER A 107 -47.84 -1.07 72.65
CA SER A 107 -48.90 -0.42 73.41
C SER A 107 -48.34 0.73 74.22
N SER A 108 -48.99 1.88 74.14
CA SER A 108 -48.71 3.06 74.95
C SER A 108 -50.01 3.49 75.66
N ASP A 109 -49.92 4.46 76.54
CA ASP A 109 -51.10 5.01 77.21
C ASP A 109 -52.10 5.64 76.24
N ASP A 110 -51.62 6.11 75.10
CA ASP A 110 -52.40 6.71 74.01
C ASP A 110 -53.02 5.66 73.04
N GLY A 111 -52.70 4.36 73.17
CA GLY A 111 -53.27 3.32 72.31
C GLY A 111 -52.35 2.18 71.92
N ARG A 112 -52.85 1.34 70.99
CA ARG A 112 -52.06 0.26 70.39
C ARG A 112 -51.61 0.64 68.97
N TYR A 113 -50.33 0.43 68.73
CA TYR A 113 -49.70 0.80 67.45
C TYR A 113 -48.94 -0.42 66.88
N PHE A 114 -48.87 -0.47 65.57
CA PHE A 114 -47.88 -1.26 64.88
C PHE A 114 -46.73 -0.33 64.54
N ALA A 115 -45.51 -0.72 64.86
CA ALA A 115 -44.31 0.09 64.69
C ALA A 115 -43.27 -0.64 63.87
N THR A 116 -42.51 0.11 63.07
CA THR A 116 -41.32 -0.39 62.40
C THR A 116 -40.22 0.66 62.55
N ARG A 117 -38.95 0.20 62.46
CA ARG A 117 -37.77 1.07 62.47
C ARG A 117 -36.96 0.92 61.19
N GLY A 118 -36.67 1.99 60.53
CA GLY A 118 -35.68 2.11 59.46
C GLY A 118 -34.42 2.85 59.94
N GLU A 119 -33.29 2.55 59.31
CA GLU A 119 -32.04 3.23 59.56
C GLU A 119 -31.53 3.78 58.21
N SER A 120 -31.18 5.05 58.20
CA SER A 120 -30.61 5.71 57.02
C SER A 120 -29.52 6.69 57.45
N GLN A 121 -28.31 6.44 57.00
CA GLN A 121 -27.12 7.20 57.39
C GLN A 121 -26.95 7.23 58.91
N ASN A 122 -27.11 8.38 59.56
CA ASN A 122 -26.95 8.56 61.01
C ASN A 122 -28.32 8.72 61.73
N TYR A 123 -29.42 8.41 61.09
CA TYR A 123 -30.76 8.59 61.63
C TYR A 123 -31.54 7.34 61.72
N TYR A 124 -32.34 7.22 62.73
CA TYR A 124 -33.33 6.15 62.93
C TYR A 124 -34.74 6.71 62.69
N ILE A 125 -35.48 6.11 61.78
CA ILE A 125 -36.84 6.49 61.45
C ILE A 125 -37.77 5.45 62.03
N TYR A 126 -38.66 5.90 62.92
CA TYR A 126 -39.70 5.06 63.53
C TYR A 126 -41.04 5.45 62.91
N VAL A 127 -41.79 4.47 62.46
CA VAL A 127 -43.13 4.67 61.92
C VAL A 127 -44.09 3.88 62.77
N PHE A 128 -45.11 4.55 63.27
CA PHE A 128 -46.15 3.96 64.09
C PHE A 128 -47.51 4.12 63.37
N CYS A 129 -48.26 3.02 63.21
CA CYS A 129 -49.59 3.03 62.66
C CYS A 129 -50.58 2.56 63.74
N THR A 130 -51.72 3.24 63.91
CA THR A 130 -52.72 2.81 64.87
C THR A 130 -53.26 1.43 64.52
N TYR A 131 -53.51 0.62 65.53
CA TYR A 131 -54.08 -0.73 65.34
C TYR A 131 -55.40 -0.68 64.55
N ARG A 132 -56.17 0.40 64.72
CA ARG A 132 -57.41 0.64 64.03
C ARG A 132 -57.23 0.89 62.53
N SER A 133 -56.29 1.72 62.13
CA SER A 133 -56.04 2.03 60.72
C SER A 133 -55.48 0.80 59.96
N VAL A 134 -54.62 0.02 60.61
CA VAL A 134 -54.06 -1.21 59.99
C VAL A 134 -55.15 -2.27 59.74
N TYR A 135 -56.07 -2.44 60.71
CA TYR A 135 -57.11 -3.48 60.56
C TYR A 135 -58.32 -3.05 59.72
N MET A 136 -58.72 -1.75 59.75
CA MET A 136 -59.87 -1.29 58.93
C MET A 136 -59.46 -1.17 57.45
N GLY A 137 -58.21 -0.88 57.12
CA GLY A 137 -57.70 -0.81 55.76
C GLY A 137 -57.19 -2.15 55.23
N HIS A 138 -57.14 -3.21 56.06
CA HIS A 138 -56.35 -4.41 55.79
C HIS A 138 -56.70 -5.11 54.44
N ARG A 139 -57.95 -5.22 54.10
CA ARG A 139 -58.34 -5.87 52.82
C ARG A 139 -58.02 -5.03 51.60
N ILE A 140 -58.18 -3.69 51.73
CA ILE A 140 -57.89 -2.76 50.63
C ILE A 140 -56.38 -2.63 50.49
N LEU A 141 -55.63 -2.49 51.60
CA LEU A 141 -54.17 -2.41 51.58
C LEU A 141 -53.51 -3.68 51.04
N MET A 142 -54.05 -4.87 51.40
CA MET A 142 -53.61 -6.13 50.84
C MET A 142 -53.88 -6.21 49.33
N LEU A 143 -55.06 -5.73 48.89
CA LEU A 143 -55.36 -5.67 47.47
C LEU A 143 -54.40 -4.76 46.72
N TYR A 144 -54.14 -3.57 47.24
CA TYR A 144 -53.15 -2.65 46.64
C TYR A 144 -51.75 -3.23 46.66
N ALA A 145 -51.32 -3.90 47.73
CA ALA A 145 -50.02 -4.56 47.80
C ALA A 145 -49.89 -5.68 46.74
N VAL A 146 -50.94 -6.50 46.58
CA VAL A 146 -50.97 -7.55 45.57
C VAL A 146 -50.96 -6.96 44.15
N VAL A 147 -51.78 -5.93 43.91
CA VAL A 147 -51.83 -5.26 42.60
C VAL A 147 -50.50 -4.63 42.29
N PHE A 148 -49.89 -3.88 43.27
CA PHE A 148 -48.57 -3.30 43.12
C PHE A 148 -47.51 -4.34 42.84
N TYR A 149 -47.53 -5.48 43.56
CA TYR A 149 -46.60 -6.59 43.31
C TYR A 149 -46.77 -7.16 41.90
N LEU A 150 -48.01 -7.37 41.46
CA LEU A 150 -48.29 -7.86 40.12
C LEU A 150 -47.83 -6.88 39.03
N ILE A 151 -48.05 -5.59 39.23
CA ILE A 151 -47.54 -4.53 38.33
C ILE A 151 -46.01 -4.55 38.29
N LEU A 152 -45.37 -4.66 39.46
CA LEU A 152 -43.90 -4.70 39.56
C LEU A 152 -43.34 -5.93 38.84
N VAL A 153 -43.95 -7.11 39.04
CA VAL A 153 -43.57 -8.34 38.34
C VAL A 153 -43.80 -8.19 36.83
N ALA A 154 -44.94 -7.62 36.40
CA ALA A 154 -45.21 -7.37 35.00
C ALA A 154 -44.20 -6.39 34.37
N CYS A 155 -43.85 -5.30 35.09
CA CYS A 155 -42.82 -4.35 34.65
C CYS A 155 -41.43 -5.00 34.51
N VAL A 156 -41.00 -5.81 35.49
CA VAL A 156 -39.73 -6.53 35.44
C VAL A 156 -39.76 -7.51 34.24
N PHE A 157 -40.86 -8.22 34.03
CA PHE A 157 -40.99 -9.13 32.92
C PHE A 157 -40.96 -8.40 31.57
N ALA A 158 -41.66 -7.27 31.45
CA ALA A 158 -41.67 -6.44 30.25
C ALA A 158 -40.28 -5.87 29.94
N VAL A 159 -39.58 -5.35 30.97
CA VAL A 159 -38.20 -4.86 30.81
C VAL A 159 -37.26 -5.99 30.39
N ARG A 160 -37.35 -7.14 31.08
CA ARG A 160 -36.55 -8.32 30.72
C ARG A 160 -36.83 -8.79 29.29
N HIS A 161 -38.10 -8.86 28.93
CA HIS A 161 -38.48 -9.23 27.56
C HIS A 161 -37.94 -8.24 26.52
N LYS A 162 -38.08 -6.93 26.78
CA LYS A 162 -37.56 -5.88 25.90
C LYS A 162 -36.04 -5.96 25.76
N VAL A 163 -35.30 -6.17 26.84
CA VAL A 163 -33.84 -6.32 26.81
C VAL A 163 -33.42 -7.56 26.01
N ILE A 164 -34.11 -8.69 26.23
CA ILE A 164 -33.78 -9.92 25.48
C ILE A 164 -34.06 -9.76 23.98
N VAL A 165 -35.23 -9.18 23.64
CA VAL A 165 -35.61 -8.99 22.24
C VAL A 165 -34.74 -7.98 21.54
N SER A 166 -34.40 -6.84 22.21
CA SER A 166 -33.48 -5.86 21.64
C SER A 166 -32.06 -6.42 21.49
N GLY A 167 -31.56 -7.15 22.49
CA GLY A 167 -30.28 -7.84 22.42
C GLY A 167 -30.20 -8.86 21.28
N ARG A 168 -31.26 -9.67 21.11
CA ARG A 168 -31.31 -10.61 19.97
C ARG A 168 -31.35 -9.90 18.61
N ARG A 169 -32.11 -8.80 18.49
CA ARG A 169 -32.14 -8.00 17.24
C ARG A 169 -30.80 -7.38 16.93
N GLU A 170 -30.09 -6.89 17.94
CA GLU A 170 -28.78 -6.30 17.75
C GLU A 170 -27.72 -7.34 17.38
N MET A 171 -27.76 -8.52 18.03
CA MET A 171 -26.91 -9.65 17.64
C MET A 171 -27.19 -10.12 16.21
N GLN A 172 -28.47 -10.26 15.84
CA GLN A 172 -28.82 -10.63 14.47
C GLN A 172 -28.38 -9.59 13.44
N LYS A 173 -28.49 -8.30 13.75
CA LYS A 173 -27.97 -7.25 12.86
C LYS A 173 -26.46 -7.36 12.68
N ARG A 174 -25.69 -7.49 13.77
CA ARG A 174 -24.24 -7.67 13.70
C ARG A 174 -23.86 -8.94 12.92
N GLU A 175 -24.57 -10.04 13.18
CA GLU A 175 -24.32 -11.30 12.47
C GLU A 175 -24.58 -11.17 10.96
N THR A 176 -25.66 -10.47 10.56
CA THR A 176 -25.93 -10.19 9.14
C THR A 176 -24.91 -9.23 8.52
N GLU A 177 -24.47 -8.20 9.25
CA GLU A 177 -23.42 -7.28 8.80
C GLU A 177 -22.09 -8.01 8.60
N TYR A 178 -21.64 -8.82 9.58
CA TYR A 178 -20.43 -9.65 9.45
C TYR A 178 -20.55 -10.66 8.31
N ARG A 179 -21.71 -11.27 8.13
CA ARG A 179 -21.92 -12.22 7.05
C ARG A 179 -21.86 -11.56 5.69
N ASN A 180 -22.50 -10.40 5.53
CA ASN A 180 -22.44 -9.63 4.29
C ASN A 180 -21.03 -9.14 3.97
N GLU A 181 -20.27 -8.70 4.98
CA GLU A 181 -18.87 -8.31 4.83
C GLU A 181 -17.98 -9.51 4.46
N TYR A 182 -18.19 -10.65 5.11
CA TYR A 182 -17.49 -11.88 4.79
C TYR A 182 -17.79 -12.36 3.37
N ASP A 183 -19.07 -12.40 2.98
CA ASP A 183 -19.48 -12.81 1.62
C ASP A 183 -18.89 -11.87 0.55
N ARG A 184 -18.81 -10.56 0.86
CA ARG A 184 -18.16 -9.58 0.00
C ARG A 184 -16.67 -9.84 -0.13
N LEU A 185 -15.96 -10.01 0.99
CA LEU A 185 -14.52 -10.31 0.99
C LEU A 185 -14.22 -11.64 0.28
N GLU A 186 -15.06 -12.68 0.49
CA GLU A 186 -14.92 -13.95 -0.22
C GLU A 186 -15.14 -13.79 -1.72
N SER A 187 -16.16 -13.01 -2.13
CA SER A 187 -16.41 -12.71 -3.53
C SER A 187 -15.25 -11.97 -4.16
N ASP A 188 -14.73 -10.92 -3.52
CA ASP A 188 -13.60 -10.14 -3.99
C ASP A 188 -12.33 -11.01 -4.10
N ALA A 189 -12.08 -11.87 -3.09
CA ALA A 189 -10.97 -12.81 -3.11
C ALA A 189 -11.10 -13.86 -4.23
N ARG A 190 -12.32 -14.36 -4.49
CA ARG A 190 -12.60 -15.29 -5.61
C ARG A 190 -12.36 -14.62 -6.95
N VAL A 191 -12.83 -13.38 -7.13
CA VAL A 191 -12.61 -12.62 -8.37
C VAL A 191 -11.10 -12.42 -8.59
N ALA A 192 -10.37 -11.97 -7.57
CA ALA A 192 -8.92 -11.79 -7.64
C ALA A 192 -8.17 -13.10 -7.98
N ASN A 193 -8.57 -14.22 -7.36
CA ASN A 193 -7.96 -15.53 -7.62
C ASN A 193 -8.28 -16.06 -9.03
N ASN A 194 -9.49 -15.81 -9.53
CA ASN A 194 -9.87 -16.19 -10.90
C ASN A 194 -9.06 -15.39 -11.92
N VAL A 195 -8.91 -14.07 -11.71
CA VAL A 195 -8.06 -13.21 -12.58
C VAL A 195 -6.62 -13.73 -12.59
N LYS A 196 -6.06 -14.06 -11.41
CA LYS A 196 -4.71 -14.62 -11.29
C LYS A 196 -4.58 -15.98 -12.01
N THR A 197 -5.57 -16.85 -11.89
CA THR A 197 -5.56 -18.17 -12.53
C THR A 197 -5.66 -18.05 -14.04
N ASP A 198 -6.53 -17.16 -14.54
CA ASP A 198 -6.64 -16.89 -15.99
C ASP A 198 -5.36 -16.23 -16.53
N PHE A 199 -4.72 -15.36 -15.76
CA PHE A 199 -3.41 -14.80 -16.08
C PHE A 199 -2.38 -15.91 -16.30
N LEU A 200 -2.19 -16.81 -15.32
CA LEU A 200 -1.23 -17.92 -15.41
C LEU A 200 -1.54 -18.88 -16.58
N ARG A 201 -2.81 -19.14 -16.84
CA ARG A 201 -3.23 -19.99 -17.96
C ARG A 201 -2.88 -19.37 -19.31
N ARG A 202 -3.15 -18.07 -19.50
CA ARG A 202 -2.81 -17.34 -20.73
C ARG A 202 -1.30 -17.27 -20.93
N MET A 203 -0.54 -16.92 -19.88
CA MET A 203 0.92 -16.94 -19.90
C MET A 203 1.48 -18.29 -20.36
N SER A 204 0.99 -19.37 -19.74
CA SER A 204 1.45 -20.73 -20.08
C SER A 204 1.20 -21.07 -21.54
N HIS A 205 0.05 -20.64 -22.08
CA HIS A 205 -0.28 -20.83 -23.50
C HIS A 205 0.64 -20.00 -24.39
N ASP A 206 0.84 -18.73 -24.10
CA ASP A 206 1.58 -17.78 -24.93
C ASP A 206 3.10 -18.02 -24.90
N ILE A 207 3.61 -18.62 -23.82
CA ILE A 207 4.98 -19.15 -23.74
C ILE A 207 5.12 -20.45 -24.58
N ARG A 208 4.15 -21.36 -24.50
CA ARG A 208 4.21 -22.65 -25.20
C ARG A 208 4.20 -22.50 -26.71
N THR A 209 3.45 -21.55 -27.24
CA THR A 209 3.29 -21.34 -28.68
C THR A 209 4.62 -21.05 -29.40
N PRO A 210 5.43 -20.04 -29.01
CA PRO A 210 6.73 -19.80 -29.64
C PRO A 210 7.72 -20.93 -29.39
N ILE A 211 7.71 -21.59 -28.21
CA ILE A 211 8.58 -22.75 -27.94
C ILE A 211 8.29 -23.88 -28.91
N ASN A 212 7.00 -24.21 -29.12
CA ASN A 212 6.61 -25.22 -30.10
C ASN A 212 6.95 -24.81 -31.55
N GLY A 213 6.84 -23.48 -31.84
CA GLY A 213 7.26 -22.95 -33.14
C GLY A 213 8.75 -23.12 -33.40
N ILE A 214 9.59 -22.78 -32.40
CA ILE A 214 11.05 -22.96 -32.46
C ILE A 214 11.37 -24.44 -32.71
N ARG A 215 10.79 -25.34 -31.89
CA ARG A 215 11.02 -26.77 -32.02
C ARG A 215 10.58 -27.30 -33.40
N GLY A 216 9.40 -26.91 -33.88
CA GLY A 216 8.93 -27.31 -35.20
C GLY A 216 9.78 -26.77 -36.34
N MET A 217 10.35 -25.55 -36.21
CA MET A 217 11.29 -25.03 -37.22
C MET A 217 12.64 -25.74 -37.18
N LEU A 218 13.09 -26.25 -36.03
CA LEU A 218 14.28 -27.11 -35.94
C LEU A 218 14.03 -28.44 -36.62
N ASP A 219 12.89 -29.10 -36.37
CA ASP A 219 12.52 -30.36 -37.04
C ASP A 219 12.45 -30.19 -38.57
N ILE A 220 11.92 -29.03 -39.05
CA ILE A 220 11.89 -28.69 -40.47
C ILE A 220 13.30 -28.44 -41.02
N ALA A 221 14.14 -27.73 -40.28
CA ALA A 221 15.52 -27.45 -40.66
C ALA A 221 16.32 -28.76 -40.80
N ASP A 222 16.15 -29.70 -39.87
CA ASP A 222 16.79 -31.01 -39.92
C ASP A 222 16.36 -31.82 -41.15
N TYR A 223 15.06 -31.75 -41.50
CA TYR A 223 14.55 -32.45 -42.72
C TYR A 223 15.11 -31.84 -44.01
N TYR A 224 15.28 -30.52 -44.08
CA TYR A 224 15.83 -29.79 -45.24
C TYR A 224 17.30 -29.43 -45.04
N ALA A 225 18.14 -30.35 -44.53
CA ALA A 225 19.53 -30.09 -44.15
C ALA A 225 20.38 -29.51 -45.28
N ASP A 226 20.14 -29.94 -46.52
CA ASP A 226 20.88 -29.55 -47.71
C ASP A 226 20.29 -28.34 -48.47
N ASP A 227 19.10 -27.85 -48.07
CA ASP A 227 18.46 -26.68 -48.69
C ASP A 227 18.79 -25.41 -47.91
N LEU A 228 19.78 -24.66 -48.38
CA LEU A 228 20.27 -23.42 -47.75
C LEU A 228 19.18 -22.34 -47.61
N GLN A 229 18.24 -22.28 -48.57
CA GLN A 229 17.14 -21.30 -48.51
C GLN A 229 16.15 -21.67 -47.39
N LYS A 230 15.74 -22.93 -47.32
CA LYS A 230 14.88 -23.43 -46.24
C LYS A 230 15.56 -23.31 -44.88
N GLN A 231 16.83 -23.60 -44.79
CA GLN A 231 17.63 -23.39 -43.58
C GLN A 231 17.61 -21.93 -43.13
N GLN A 232 17.72 -20.98 -44.06
CA GLN A 232 17.68 -19.56 -43.74
C GLN A 232 16.27 -19.15 -43.27
N GLU A 233 15.20 -19.59 -43.97
CA GLU A 233 13.82 -19.34 -43.56
C GLU A 233 13.54 -19.87 -42.14
N CYS A 234 14.00 -21.09 -41.82
CA CYS A 234 13.86 -21.68 -40.50
C CYS A 234 14.60 -20.85 -39.42
N ARG A 235 15.86 -20.47 -39.69
CA ARG A 235 16.64 -19.64 -38.76
C ARG A 235 15.98 -18.29 -38.48
N ASP A 236 15.41 -17.65 -39.50
CA ASP A 236 14.75 -16.36 -39.35
C ASP A 236 13.48 -16.48 -38.52
N LYS A 237 12.67 -17.54 -38.75
CA LYS A 237 11.49 -17.84 -37.94
C LYS A 237 11.82 -18.20 -36.47
N ILE A 238 12.90 -18.98 -36.26
CA ILE A 238 13.40 -19.28 -34.90
C ILE A 238 13.82 -18.00 -34.19
N ARG A 239 14.53 -17.10 -34.88
CA ARG A 239 14.96 -15.82 -34.33
C ARG A 239 13.76 -14.95 -33.97
N GLU A 240 12.75 -14.86 -34.83
CA GLU A 240 11.52 -14.14 -34.58
C GLU A 240 10.76 -14.69 -33.35
N ALA A 241 10.55 -16.02 -33.32
CA ALA A 241 9.87 -16.69 -32.22
C ALA A 241 10.62 -16.54 -30.87
N SER A 242 11.96 -16.61 -30.91
CA SER A 242 12.82 -16.40 -29.73
C SER A 242 12.76 -14.96 -29.23
N GLY A 243 12.77 -13.98 -30.15
CA GLY A 243 12.62 -12.57 -29.84
C GLY A 243 11.28 -12.26 -29.15
N TYR A 244 10.20 -12.80 -29.70
CA TYR A 244 8.86 -12.68 -29.11
C TYR A 244 8.77 -13.31 -27.71
N LEU A 245 9.35 -14.50 -27.52
CA LEU A 245 9.37 -15.17 -26.22
C LEU A 245 10.10 -14.35 -25.17
N LEU A 246 11.23 -13.76 -25.54
CA LEU A 246 12.03 -12.93 -24.66
C LEU A 246 11.27 -11.65 -24.25
N GLU A 247 10.60 -10.99 -25.20
CA GLU A 247 9.76 -9.82 -24.95
C GLU A 247 8.61 -10.18 -23.99
N LEU A 248 7.92 -11.30 -24.23
CA LEU A 248 6.85 -11.79 -23.38
C LEU A 248 7.31 -12.06 -21.93
N VAL A 249 8.47 -12.73 -21.76
CA VAL A 249 9.04 -13.00 -20.44
C VAL A 249 9.37 -11.70 -19.71
N ASN A 250 9.96 -10.73 -20.40
CA ASN A 250 10.28 -9.43 -19.82
C ASN A 250 9.01 -8.66 -19.42
N ASP A 251 7.97 -8.68 -20.25
CA ASP A 251 6.68 -8.05 -19.93
C ASP A 251 6.03 -8.67 -18.68
N ILE A 252 6.12 -9.99 -18.52
CA ILE A 252 5.63 -10.72 -17.35
C ILE A 252 6.41 -10.32 -16.08
N LEU A 253 7.73 -10.27 -16.18
CA LEU A 253 8.59 -9.86 -15.06
C LEU A 253 8.31 -8.42 -14.64
N ASP A 254 8.16 -7.52 -15.61
CA ASP A 254 7.82 -6.11 -15.36
C ASP A 254 6.46 -6.00 -14.68
N MET A 255 5.45 -6.73 -15.16
CA MET A 255 4.11 -6.76 -14.57
C MET A 255 4.12 -7.30 -13.14
N SER A 256 4.87 -8.38 -12.88
CA SER A 256 5.02 -8.96 -11.54
C SER A 256 5.66 -7.98 -10.55
N LYS A 257 6.71 -7.26 -10.98
CA LYS A 257 7.37 -6.24 -10.15
C LYS A 257 6.49 -5.02 -9.89
N LEU A 258 5.66 -4.63 -10.88
CA LEU A 258 4.68 -3.56 -10.71
C LEU A 258 3.56 -3.95 -9.73
N GLU A 259 3.14 -5.23 -9.72
CA GLU A 259 2.12 -5.73 -8.80
C GLU A 259 2.61 -5.91 -7.36
N SER A 260 3.86 -6.31 -7.17
CA SER A 260 4.46 -6.45 -5.84
C SER A 260 4.85 -5.11 -5.20
N GLY A 261 4.86 -4.02 -5.97
CA GLY A 261 5.36 -2.72 -5.49
C GLY A 261 6.88 -2.71 -5.29
N GLU A 262 7.59 -3.71 -5.82
CA GLU A 262 9.05 -3.85 -5.70
C GLU A 262 9.83 -2.95 -6.65
N ILE A 263 9.16 -2.19 -7.52
CA ILE A 263 9.86 -1.25 -8.39
C ILE A 263 10.31 -0.05 -7.56
N VAL A 264 11.52 -0.10 -7.09
CA VAL A 264 12.24 1.07 -6.55
C VAL A 264 12.93 1.74 -7.73
N TRP A 265 12.34 2.81 -8.26
CA TRP A 265 13.03 3.66 -9.23
C TRP A 265 13.82 4.74 -8.50
N LYS A 266 15.01 5.01 -8.97
CA LYS A 266 15.78 6.17 -8.53
C LYS A 266 15.48 7.34 -9.44
N ASP A 267 15.16 8.46 -8.83
CA ASP A 267 15.15 9.73 -9.53
C ASP A 267 16.61 10.16 -9.76
N GLU A 268 17.04 10.09 -11.03
CA GLU A 268 18.38 10.48 -11.46
C GLU A 268 18.29 11.71 -12.37
N PRO A 269 19.29 12.59 -12.34
CA PRO A 269 19.38 13.66 -13.32
C PRO A 269 19.46 13.11 -14.75
N PHE A 270 18.63 13.60 -15.66
CA PHE A 270 18.66 13.22 -17.08
C PHE A 270 18.34 14.39 -18.01
N ASP A 271 18.75 14.26 -19.25
CA ASP A 271 18.41 15.20 -20.32
C ASP A 271 17.26 14.62 -21.16
N LEU A 272 16.08 15.26 -21.09
CA LEU A 272 14.88 14.85 -21.82
C LEU A 272 15.10 14.85 -23.33
N ARG A 273 15.78 15.86 -23.87
CA ARG A 273 16.07 15.94 -25.32
C ARG A 273 16.99 14.80 -25.77
N GLN A 274 17.96 14.41 -24.93
CA GLN A 274 18.79 13.25 -25.22
C GLN A 274 17.99 11.95 -25.20
N ALA A 275 17.14 11.76 -24.19
CA ALA A 275 16.27 10.58 -24.11
C ALA A 275 15.33 10.46 -25.32
N LEU A 276 14.74 11.58 -25.76
CA LEU A 276 13.89 11.62 -26.96
C LEU A 276 14.68 11.30 -28.24
N ARG A 277 15.90 11.86 -28.42
CA ARG A 277 16.77 11.51 -29.56
C ARG A 277 17.11 10.03 -29.61
N GLU A 278 17.39 9.40 -28.47
CA GLU A 278 17.65 7.97 -28.42
C GLU A 278 16.44 7.13 -28.82
N ILE A 279 15.24 7.48 -28.32
CA ILE A 279 13.98 6.83 -28.69
C ILE A 279 13.71 6.99 -30.20
N THR A 280 13.82 8.22 -30.70
CA THR A 280 13.45 8.57 -32.07
C THR A 280 14.43 8.01 -33.10
N SER A 281 15.72 7.88 -32.78
CA SER A 281 16.73 7.28 -33.67
C SER A 281 16.43 5.81 -33.95
N ILE A 282 16.03 5.05 -32.95
CA ILE A 282 15.65 3.63 -33.11
C ILE A 282 14.34 3.53 -33.89
N THR A 283 13.37 4.35 -33.55
CA THR A 283 12.05 4.39 -34.22
C THR A 283 12.17 4.70 -35.71
N LYS A 284 13.04 5.64 -36.10
CA LYS A 284 13.24 6.05 -37.49
C LYS A 284 13.71 4.88 -38.36
N LEU A 285 14.60 4.02 -37.86
CA LEU A 285 15.07 2.84 -38.56
C LEU A 285 13.91 1.84 -38.79
N GLN A 286 13.16 1.54 -37.75
CA GLN A 286 12.03 0.60 -37.80
C GLN A 286 10.87 1.11 -38.68
N ALA A 287 10.61 2.41 -38.66
CA ALA A 287 9.60 3.05 -39.52
C ALA A 287 10.00 2.97 -41.01
N ALA A 288 11.28 3.19 -41.33
CA ALA A 288 11.80 3.11 -42.68
C ALA A 288 11.69 1.66 -43.27
N GLU A 289 11.96 0.64 -42.46
CA GLU A 289 11.80 -0.77 -42.88
C GLU A 289 10.34 -1.13 -43.22
N ARG A 290 9.37 -0.41 -42.68
CA ARG A 290 7.93 -0.61 -42.88
C ARG A 290 7.27 0.41 -43.81
N ASN A 291 8.04 1.29 -44.43
CA ASN A 291 7.57 2.41 -45.27
C ASN A 291 6.57 3.32 -44.52
N ILE A 292 6.79 3.58 -43.24
CA ILE A 292 5.97 4.48 -42.42
C ILE A 292 6.64 5.86 -42.39
N ASP A 293 5.88 6.92 -42.72
CA ASP A 293 6.34 8.31 -42.61
C ASP A 293 6.45 8.71 -41.13
N PHE A 294 7.67 8.83 -40.63
CA PHE A 294 7.95 9.13 -39.22
C PHE A 294 8.40 10.57 -39.04
N SER A 295 7.72 11.31 -38.19
CA SER A 295 8.09 12.67 -37.80
C SER A 295 8.07 12.88 -36.31
N VAL A 296 8.98 13.74 -35.82
CA VAL A 296 9.12 14.13 -34.44
C VAL A 296 9.03 15.64 -34.33
N VAL A 297 8.27 16.13 -33.36
CA VAL A 297 8.11 17.54 -33.05
C VAL A 297 8.51 17.77 -31.60
N GLU A 298 9.61 18.54 -31.41
CA GLU A 298 10.20 18.83 -30.07
C GLU A 298 10.10 20.35 -29.75
N ASP A 299 9.08 21.04 -30.21
CA ASP A 299 9.12 22.50 -30.35
C ASP A 299 8.98 23.33 -29.06
N ASN A 300 8.58 22.74 -27.91
CA ASN A 300 8.27 23.53 -26.71
C ASN A 300 8.86 23.00 -25.39
N VAL A 301 9.99 22.34 -25.40
CA VAL A 301 10.66 21.93 -24.16
C VAL A 301 11.70 22.99 -23.77
N VAL A 302 11.40 23.80 -22.76
CA VAL A 302 12.29 24.84 -22.24
C VAL A 302 13.25 24.22 -21.22
N HIS A 303 12.71 23.49 -20.25
CA HIS A 303 13.48 22.86 -19.17
C HIS A 303 13.72 21.37 -19.50
N ALA A 304 14.88 21.08 -20.11
CA ALA A 304 15.21 19.71 -20.54
C ALA A 304 16.03 18.91 -19.52
N LYS A 305 16.65 19.56 -18.54
CA LYS A 305 17.41 18.91 -17.46
C LYS A 305 16.49 18.59 -16.31
N LEU A 306 16.18 17.31 -16.14
CA LEU A 306 15.15 16.83 -15.25
C LEU A 306 15.70 15.80 -14.27
N ILE A 307 14.96 15.59 -13.18
CA ILE A 307 15.22 14.54 -12.20
C ILE A 307 14.06 13.57 -12.27
N GLY A 308 14.35 12.30 -12.53
CA GLY A 308 13.36 11.24 -12.66
C GLY A 308 13.93 9.97 -13.28
N SER A 309 13.09 9.00 -13.58
CA SER A 309 13.51 7.74 -14.17
C SER A 309 13.43 7.74 -15.70
N THR A 310 14.58 7.94 -16.36
CA THR A 310 14.70 7.82 -17.82
C THR A 310 14.29 6.43 -18.33
N VAL A 311 14.50 5.40 -17.53
CA VAL A 311 14.18 4.00 -17.89
C VAL A 311 12.68 3.82 -18.02
N LEU A 312 11.89 4.33 -17.05
CA LEU A 312 10.43 4.25 -17.09
C LEU A 312 9.85 5.07 -18.23
N LEU A 313 10.37 6.30 -18.43
CA LEU A 313 9.97 7.13 -19.55
C LEU A 313 10.19 6.43 -20.90
N LYS A 314 11.39 5.88 -21.12
CA LYS A 314 11.71 5.11 -22.33
C LYS A 314 10.79 3.90 -22.50
N ARG A 315 10.48 3.20 -21.41
CA ARG A 315 9.59 2.02 -21.44
C ARG A 315 8.17 2.40 -21.88
N ILE A 316 7.63 3.51 -21.34
CA ILE A 316 6.33 4.06 -21.78
C ILE A 316 6.37 4.39 -23.27
N CYS A 317 7.36 5.17 -23.72
CA CYS A 317 7.48 5.60 -25.09
C CYS A 317 7.64 4.41 -26.06
N PHE A 318 8.52 3.46 -25.77
CA PHE A 318 8.74 2.29 -26.63
C PHE A 318 7.51 1.40 -26.75
N ASN A 319 6.72 1.24 -25.68
CA ASN A 319 5.47 0.49 -25.75
C ASN A 319 4.44 1.18 -26.66
N LEU A 320 4.27 2.50 -26.52
CA LEU A 320 3.32 3.26 -27.35
C LEU A 320 3.76 3.32 -28.81
N ILE A 321 5.01 3.65 -29.06
CA ILE A 321 5.60 3.75 -30.40
C ILE A 321 5.62 2.36 -31.07
N GLY A 322 5.99 1.30 -30.33
CA GLY A 322 5.96 -0.06 -30.82
C GLY A 322 4.57 -0.48 -31.29
N ASN A 323 3.53 -0.15 -30.50
CA ASN A 323 2.14 -0.38 -30.93
C ASN A 323 1.79 0.43 -32.18
N ALA A 324 2.17 1.71 -32.23
CA ALA A 324 1.91 2.59 -33.38
C ALA A 324 2.60 2.10 -34.67
N LEU A 325 3.81 1.54 -34.59
CA LEU A 325 4.49 0.93 -35.72
C LEU A 325 3.87 -0.41 -36.14
N LYS A 326 3.48 -1.21 -35.15
CA LYS A 326 2.97 -2.57 -35.34
C LYS A 326 1.58 -2.60 -35.98
N TYR A 327 0.70 -1.72 -35.50
CA TYR A 327 -0.69 -1.64 -35.96
C TYR A 327 -0.93 -0.56 -37.01
N ASN A 328 0.16 -0.01 -37.60
CA ASN A 328 0.04 0.97 -38.67
C ASN A 328 -0.37 0.30 -40.00
N LYS A 329 -0.78 1.15 -40.92
CA LYS A 329 -1.03 0.77 -42.33
C LYS A 329 0.27 0.87 -43.12
N GLU A 330 0.36 0.13 -44.21
CA GLU A 330 1.40 0.32 -45.24
C GLU A 330 1.31 1.76 -45.77
N ASN A 331 2.46 2.43 -45.88
CA ASN A 331 2.55 3.86 -46.23
C ASN A 331 1.77 4.81 -45.29
N GLY A 332 1.56 4.38 -44.06
CA GLY A 332 0.97 5.23 -43.02
C GLY A 332 1.96 6.24 -42.45
N TRP A 333 1.51 6.97 -41.46
CA TRP A 333 2.36 7.94 -40.74
C TRP A 333 2.36 7.65 -39.23
N LEU A 334 3.44 8.06 -38.57
CA LEU A 334 3.61 8.06 -37.12
C LEU A 334 4.22 9.40 -36.69
N ARG A 335 3.57 10.09 -35.78
CA ARG A 335 4.02 11.37 -35.22
C ARG A 335 4.20 11.25 -33.73
N VAL A 336 5.37 11.68 -33.26
CA VAL A 336 5.69 11.73 -31.83
C VAL A 336 6.02 13.18 -31.49
N SER A 337 5.40 13.71 -30.44
CA SER A 337 5.72 15.04 -29.93
C SER A 337 5.88 15.03 -28.43
N CYS A 338 6.69 15.97 -27.95
CA CYS A 338 6.88 16.23 -26.53
C CYS A 338 6.85 17.73 -26.28
N ASN A 339 5.93 18.19 -25.44
CA ASN A 339 5.73 19.59 -25.09
C ASN A 339 5.79 19.78 -23.58
N GLU A 340 6.40 20.86 -23.14
CA GLU A 340 6.29 21.34 -21.77
C GLU A 340 4.99 22.18 -21.67
N ILE A 341 4.03 21.71 -20.86
CA ILE A 341 2.71 22.36 -20.73
C ILE A 341 2.75 23.46 -19.68
N SER A 342 3.39 23.18 -18.55
CA SER A 342 3.44 24.11 -17.44
C SER A 342 4.74 23.92 -16.63
N PHE A 343 5.15 25.01 -15.96
CA PHE A 343 6.28 25.01 -15.05
C PHE A 343 5.98 25.87 -13.83
N ASP A 344 6.17 25.32 -12.64
CA ASP A 344 5.85 26.01 -11.37
C ASP A 344 7.07 26.62 -10.66
N GLY A 345 8.25 26.61 -11.30
CA GLY A 345 9.52 27.09 -10.74
C GLY A 345 10.38 25.98 -10.12
N GLU A 346 9.84 24.79 -9.91
CA GLU A 346 10.55 23.63 -9.39
C GLU A 346 10.34 22.38 -10.26
N SER A 347 9.12 22.17 -10.74
CA SER A 347 8.73 21.01 -11.54
C SER A 347 8.05 21.48 -12.83
N GLY A 348 8.28 20.76 -13.92
CA GLY A 348 7.59 20.92 -15.19
C GLY A 348 6.62 19.78 -15.45
N GLU A 349 5.52 20.08 -16.11
CA GLU A 349 4.58 19.09 -16.63
C GLU A 349 4.83 18.93 -18.14
N TYR A 350 5.05 17.69 -18.56
CA TYR A 350 5.42 17.34 -19.93
C TYR A 350 4.36 16.44 -20.55
N GLU A 351 3.94 16.79 -21.77
CA GLU A 351 2.99 16.02 -22.56
C GLU A 351 3.69 15.30 -23.70
N PHE A 352 3.59 13.97 -23.69
CA PHE A 352 4.08 13.10 -24.74
C PHE A 352 2.89 12.63 -25.56
N VAL A 353 2.91 12.91 -26.86
CA VAL A 353 1.86 12.49 -27.78
C VAL A 353 2.44 11.52 -28.79
N CYS A 354 1.80 10.36 -28.93
CA CYS A 354 2.10 9.38 -29.97
C CYS A 354 0.84 9.18 -30.84
N ALA A 355 0.89 9.63 -32.07
CA ALA A 355 -0.24 9.57 -33.00
C ALA A 355 0.12 8.77 -34.25
N ASP A 356 -0.73 7.85 -34.64
CA ASP A 356 -0.57 6.97 -35.81
C ASP A 356 -1.80 6.99 -36.72
N SER A 357 -1.59 6.59 -37.97
CA SER A 357 -2.65 6.42 -38.98
C SER A 357 -3.10 4.96 -39.14
N GLY A 358 -2.89 4.15 -38.13
CA GLY A 358 -3.09 2.71 -38.15
C GLY A 358 -4.55 2.27 -38.22
N ILE A 359 -4.78 1.03 -37.81
CA ILE A 359 -6.13 0.41 -37.85
C ILE A 359 -7.10 1.00 -36.83
N GLY A 360 -6.60 1.74 -35.83
CA GLY A 360 -7.41 2.27 -34.72
C GLY A 360 -8.04 1.18 -33.87
N MET A 361 -8.85 1.59 -32.89
CA MET A 361 -9.50 0.71 -31.90
C MET A 361 -11.00 0.98 -31.83
N SER A 362 -11.79 -0.07 -31.59
CA SER A 362 -13.23 0.03 -31.32
C SER A 362 -13.49 0.64 -29.93
N GLU A 363 -14.65 1.27 -29.74
CA GLU A 363 -15.05 1.83 -28.44
C GLU A 363 -15.14 0.74 -27.34
N GLU A 364 -15.52 -0.48 -27.70
CA GLU A 364 -15.56 -1.61 -26.79
C GLU A 364 -14.16 -2.01 -26.31
N PHE A 365 -13.19 -2.05 -27.22
CA PHE A 365 -11.82 -2.38 -26.86
C PHE A 365 -11.16 -1.27 -26.05
N GLN A 366 -11.40 0.00 -26.35
CA GLN A 366 -10.87 1.14 -25.58
C GLN A 366 -11.24 1.07 -24.09
N LYS A 367 -12.40 0.53 -23.73
CA LYS A 367 -12.84 0.37 -22.33
C LYS A 367 -12.01 -0.64 -21.54
N ARG A 368 -11.40 -1.62 -22.24
CA ARG A 368 -10.65 -2.72 -21.62
C ARG A 368 -9.19 -2.82 -22.07
N MET A 369 -8.71 -1.88 -22.88
CA MET A 369 -7.37 -1.93 -23.48
C MET A 369 -6.22 -1.93 -22.48
N TYR A 370 -6.47 -1.49 -21.24
CA TYR A 370 -5.50 -1.52 -20.14
C TYR A 370 -5.59 -2.80 -19.28
N GLU A 371 -6.54 -3.70 -19.58
CA GLU A 371 -6.59 -5.00 -18.92
C GLU A 371 -5.44 -5.88 -19.44
N PRO A 372 -4.76 -6.62 -18.56
CA PRO A 372 -3.72 -7.55 -19.01
C PRO A 372 -4.24 -8.55 -20.06
N PHE A 373 -3.45 -8.76 -21.12
CA PHE A 373 -3.79 -9.64 -22.27
C PHE A 373 -5.01 -9.21 -23.09
N ALA A 374 -5.46 -7.98 -22.96
CA ALA A 374 -6.52 -7.45 -23.79
C ALA A 374 -6.03 -7.34 -25.25
N GLN A 375 -6.79 -7.90 -26.17
CA GLN A 375 -6.58 -7.80 -27.62
C GLN A 375 -7.92 -7.57 -28.29
N GLU A 376 -7.95 -6.75 -29.34
CA GLU A 376 -9.19 -6.42 -30.05
C GLU A 376 -9.70 -7.61 -30.86
N ASP A 377 -8.80 -8.28 -31.59
CA ASP A 377 -9.12 -9.42 -32.40
C ASP A 377 -8.05 -10.53 -32.21
N PRO A 378 -8.42 -11.67 -31.59
CA PRO A 378 -7.52 -12.79 -31.39
C PRO A 378 -7.05 -13.43 -32.72
N SER A 379 -7.76 -13.24 -33.84
CA SER A 379 -7.39 -13.76 -35.15
C SER A 379 -6.19 -13.04 -35.78
N LEU A 380 -5.95 -11.79 -35.38
CA LEU A 380 -4.80 -10.99 -35.79
C LEU A 380 -3.48 -11.40 -35.08
N LYS A 381 -3.55 -12.34 -34.14
CA LYS A 381 -2.38 -12.89 -33.42
C LYS A 381 -1.32 -13.44 -34.37
N ASN A 382 -1.74 -14.03 -35.50
CA ASN A 382 -0.84 -14.60 -36.53
C ASN A 382 -0.20 -13.54 -37.43
N SER A 383 -0.78 -12.34 -37.54
CA SER A 383 -0.28 -11.30 -38.46
C SER A 383 0.55 -10.23 -37.77
N TYR A 384 0.26 -9.91 -36.49
CA TYR A 384 0.90 -8.78 -35.80
C TYR A 384 1.54 -9.16 -34.46
N GLY A 385 1.41 -10.39 -33.91
CA GLY A 385 1.99 -10.87 -32.65
C GLY A 385 1.89 -9.84 -31.47
N GLY A 386 1.78 -10.25 -30.24
CA GLY A 386 1.83 -9.34 -29.10
C GLY A 386 1.26 -9.96 -27.84
N SER A 387 1.85 -9.65 -26.70
CA SER A 387 1.47 -10.19 -25.40
C SER A 387 0.12 -9.63 -24.89
N GLY A 388 -0.29 -8.45 -25.35
CA GLY A 388 -1.41 -7.70 -24.76
C GLY A 388 -1.10 -7.13 -23.37
N LEU A 389 0.17 -7.15 -22.96
CA LEU A 389 0.63 -6.59 -21.68
C LEU A 389 1.12 -5.15 -21.81
N GLY A 390 1.59 -4.73 -23.00
CA GLY A 390 2.25 -3.45 -23.18
C GLY A 390 1.44 -2.24 -22.70
N LEU A 391 0.14 -2.15 -23.06
CA LEU A 391 -0.72 -1.03 -22.60
C LEU A 391 -1.06 -1.12 -21.11
N ALA A 392 -1.21 -2.33 -20.56
CA ALA A 392 -1.40 -2.53 -19.12
C ALA A 392 -0.16 -2.08 -18.34
N ILE A 393 1.04 -2.38 -18.84
CA ILE A 393 2.31 -1.91 -18.28
C ILE A 393 2.39 -0.39 -18.38
N VAL A 394 2.09 0.21 -19.52
CA VAL A 394 2.08 1.67 -19.70
C VAL A 394 1.16 2.34 -18.66
N LYS A 395 -0.07 1.86 -18.52
CA LYS A 395 -1.02 2.42 -17.54
C LYS A 395 -0.47 2.36 -16.12
N LYS A 396 0.06 1.22 -15.69
CA LYS A 396 0.65 1.05 -14.36
C LYS A 396 1.88 1.94 -14.15
N LEU A 397 2.74 2.10 -15.16
CA LEU A 397 3.91 2.98 -15.09
C LEU A 397 3.52 4.46 -14.98
N VAL A 398 2.53 4.89 -15.76
CA VAL A 398 2.01 6.26 -15.72
C VAL A 398 1.36 6.54 -14.37
N ASP A 399 0.55 5.61 -13.83
CA ASP A 399 -0.06 5.75 -12.51
C ASP A 399 1.00 5.78 -11.39
N ALA A 400 2.05 4.98 -11.51
CA ALA A 400 3.16 4.95 -10.56
C ALA A 400 4.01 6.25 -10.57
N LEU A 401 3.98 6.99 -11.69
CA LEU A 401 4.62 8.31 -11.84
C LEU A 401 3.65 9.47 -11.56
N ASP A 402 2.48 9.20 -10.96
CA ASP A 402 1.41 10.17 -10.70
C ASP A 402 1.01 10.97 -11.95
N GLY A 403 1.11 10.33 -13.13
CA GLY A 403 0.77 10.91 -14.42
C GLY A 403 -0.63 10.56 -14.89
N THR A 404 -0.96 11.04 -16.10
CA THR A 404 -2.21 10.72 -16.79
C THR A 404 -1.95 10.20 -18.19
N ILE A 405 -2.81 9.29 -18.66
CA ILE A 405 -2.81 8.81 -20.04
C ILE A 405 -4.22 8.88 -20.60
N ASP A 406 -4.34 9.57 -21.74
CA ASP A 406 -5.56 9.70 -22.51
C ASP A 406 -5.40 9.04 -23.88
N VAL A 407 -6.51 8.56 -24.45
CA VAL A 407 -6.54 7.94 -25.78
C VAL A 407 -7.68 8.51 -26.61
N GLN A 408 -7.37 8.78 -27.86
CA GLN A 408 -8.36 9.07 -28.91
C GLN A 408 -8.10 8.10 -30.06
N SER A 409 -9.04 7.22 -30.34
CA SER A 409 -8.92 6.24 -31.40
C SER A 409 -10.23 6.03 -32.13
N THR A 410 -10.12 5.89 -33.46
CA THR A 410 -11.25 5.57 -34.30
C THR A 410 -10.85 4.44 -35.24
N ARG A 411 -11.62 3.37 -35.26
CA ARG A 411 -11.36 2.20 -36.09
C ARG A 411 -11.24 2.60 -37.57
N GLY A 412 -10.16 2.17 -38.22
CA GLY A 412 -9.84 2.49 -39.60
C GLY A 412 -9.19 3.85 -39.83
N VAL A 413 -9.10 4.73 -38.83
CA VAL A 413 -8.50 6.07 -38.94
C VAL A 413 -7.11 6.13 -38.31
N GLY A 414 -6.96 5.66 -37.06
CA GLY A 414 -5.71 5.68 -36.31
C GLY A 414 -5.92 5.87 -34.83
N THR A 415 -4.81 6.02 -34.08
CA THR A 415 -4.82 6.20 -32.63
C THR A 415 -3.90 7.35 -32.22
N THR A 416 -4.31 8.08 -31.20
CA THR A 416 -3.49 9.09 -30.53
C THR A 416 -3.50 8.81 -29.04
N PHE A 417 -2.32 8.53 -28.48
CA PHE A 417 -2.08 8.47 -27.04
C PHE A 417 -1.45 9.75 -26.56
N THR A 418 -1.95 10.28 -25.45
CA THR A 418 -1.43 11.47 -24.79
C THR A 418 -1.07 11.11 -23.36
N VAL A 419 0.21 11.21 -23.01
CA VAL A 419 0.73 10.92 -21.66
C VAL A 419 1.25 12.21 -21.05
N ARG A 420 0.79 12.54 -19.85
CA ARG A 420 1.28 13.70 -19.08
C ARG A 420 2.01 13.20 -17.84
N LEU A 421 3.24 13.68 -17.69
CA LEU A 421 4.13 13.34 -16.59
C LEU A 421 4.72 14.60 -15.98
N ARG A 422 4.95 14.58 -14.68
CA ARG A 422 5.56 15.70 -13.96
C ARG A 422 6.98 15.30 -13.51
N PHE A 423 7.96 16.17 -13.80
CA PHE A 423 9.36 15.98 -13.42
C PHE A 423 9.89 17.20 -12.69
N LYS A 424 10.76 16.99 -11.70
CA LYS A 424 11.52 18.05 -11.08
C LYS A 424 12.64 18.51 -12.03
N THR A 425 12.97 19.80 -12.02
CA THR A 425 14.10 20.31 -12.79
C THR A 425 15.40 20.21 -12.00
N ASP A 426 16.47 19.86 -12.68
CA ASP A 426 17.83 19.84 -12.11
C ASP A 426 18.41 21.27 -12.11
N LYS A 427 18.33 21.95 -10.95
CA LYS A 427 18.81 23.33 -10.77
C LYS A 427 20.35 23.44 -10.82
N GLU A 428 21.09 22.37 -10.54
CA GLU A 428 22.56 22.37 -10.55
C GLU A 428 23.11 22.30 -11.98
N ALA A 429 22.43 21.60 -12.89
CA ALA A 429 22.83 21.48 -14.29
C ALA A 429 22.45 22.70 -15.16
N ALA A 430 21.53 23.55 -14.71
CA ALA A 430 21.11 24.75 -15.44
C ALA A 430 22.16 25.86 -15.47
N ASN A 431 23.16 25.81 -14.58
CA ASN A 431 24.25 26.81 -14.45
C ASN A 431 25.60 26.39 -15.07
N GLY A 432 25.70 25.22 -15.69
CA GLY A 432 26.93 24.67 -16.25
C GLY A 432 26.95 24.70 -17.79
N ASN A 433 27.96 25.35 -18.33
CA ASN A 433 28.25 25.62 -19.73
C ASN A 433 28.01 24.51 -20.76
N ALA A 434 27.49 24.94 -21.91
CA ALA A 434 27.09 24.17 -23.09
C ALA A 434 28.23 23.62 -23.99
N ASP A 435 29.46 23.46 -23.51
CA ASP A 435 30.61 23.19 -24.41
C ASP A 435 31.12 21.74 -24.47
N THR A 436 30.61 20.83 -23.62
CA THR A 436 31.12 19.45 -23.58
C THR A 436 30.35 18.44 -24.48
N ALA A 437 29.23 18.84 -25.08
CA ALA A 437 28.39 17.95 -25.89
C ALA A 437 28.85 17.73 -27.34
N LYS A 438 29.77 18.54 -27.86
CA LYS A 438 30.21 18.43 -29.27
C LYS A 438 31.29 17.36 -29.52
N GLU A 439 32.00 16.92 -28.50
CA GLU A 439 33.09 15.94 -28.70
C GLU A 439 32.64 14.48 -28.72
N ILE A 440 31.46 14.13 -28.16
CA ILE A 440 31.00 12.74 -28.06
C ILE A 440 30.34 12.28 -29.34
N VAL A 441 29.61 13.14 -30.05
CA VAL A 441 28.87 12.78 -31.29
C VAL A 441 29.81 12.52 -32.48
N SER A 442 30.97 13.23 -32.55
CA SER A 442 31.92 13.06 -33.65
C SER A 442 32.78 11.77 -33.56
N ALA A 443 32.84 11.15 -32.39
CA ALA A 443 33.58 9.90 -32.18
C ALA A 443 32.76 8.66 -32.58
N THR A 444 31.43 8.73 -32.49
CA THR A 444 30.54 7.58 -32.79
C THR A 444 30.30 7.42 -34.29
N GLU A 445 30.21 8.52 -35.04
CA GLU A 445 30.04 8.47 -36.51
C GLU A 445 31.31 8.02 -37.28
N LYS A 446 32.51 8.20 -36.71
CA LYS A 446 33.75 7.69 -37.29
C LYS A 446 34.01 6.20 -37.02
N ALA A 447 33.35 5.61 -36.04
CA ALA A 447 33.52 4.19 -35.70
C ALA A 447 32.65 3.25 -36.55
N VAL A 448 31.57 3.74 -37.16
CA VAL A 448 30.65 2.92 -37.98
C VAL A 448 31.18 2.72 -39.41
N GLY A 449 32.10 3.54 -39.86
CA GLY A 449 32.70 3.49 -41.23
C GLY A 449 33.90 2.52 -41.42
N ALA A 450 34.41 1.87 -40.35
CA ALA A 450 35.69 1.15 -40.39
C ALA A 450 35.55 -0.37 -40.12
N ALA A 451 34.36 -0.94 -40.17
CA ALA A 451 34.13 -2.37 -39.84
C ALA A 451 34.06 -3.26 -41.09
N GLN A 452 35.16 -3.39 -41.82
CA GLN A 452 35.38 -4.51 -42.74
C GLN A 452 36.51 -5.44 -42.29
N ASP A 453 36.99 -5.33 -41.06
CA ASP A 453 37.91 -6.31 -40.49
C ASP A 453 37.13 -7.56 -40.02
N LYS A 454 37.42 -8.71 -40.68
CA LYS A 454 36.78 -10.01 -40.36
C LYS A 454 37.07 -10.49 -38.93
N LYS A 455 38.01 -9.86 -38.18
CA LYS A 455 38.42 -10.24 -36.82
C LYS A 455 38.75 -9.01 -35.96
N PRO A 456 37.77 -8.21 -35.52
CA PRO A 456 38.03 -6.95 -34.81
C PRO A 456 38.71 -7.11 -33.43
N LEU A 457 38.62 -8.31 -32.83
CA LEU A 457 39.24 -8.63 -31.53
C LEU A 457 40.53 -9.46 -31.68
N ALA A 458 41.19 -9.44 -32.84
CA ALA A 458 42.44 -10.17 -33.04
C ALA A 458 43.52 -9.77 -32.03
N GLY A 459 44.03 -10.77 -31.28
CA GLY A 459 45.05 -10.58 -30.24
C GLY A 459 44.55 -10.05 -28.90
N VAL A 460 43.23 -9.94 -28.70
CA VAL A 460 42.62 -9.59 -27.40
C VAL A 460 42.43 -10.86 -26.57
N LYS A 461 42.92 -10.85 -25.33
CA LYS A 461 42.77 -11.95 -24.36
C LYS A 461 41.68 -11.65 -23.34
N ILE A 462 40.73 -12.52 -23.23
CA ILE A 462 39.51 -12.35 -22.41
C ILE A 462 39.39 -13.50 -21.44
N LEU A 463 39.17 -13.21 -20.16
CA LEU A 463 38.71 -14.19 -19.19
C LEU A 463 37.17 -14.10 -19.10
N LEU A 464 36.48 -15.14 -19.51
CA LEU A 464 35.03 -15.24 -19.53
C LEU A 464 34.58 -16.09 -18.36
N THR A 465 33.72 -15.51 -17.52
CA THR A 465 33.18 -16.16 -16.31
C THR A 465 31.66 -16.27 -16.41
N GLU A 466 31.14 -17.49 -16.49
CA GLU A 466 29.71 -17.78 -16.64
C GLU A 466 29.43 -19.18 -16.09
N ASP A 467 28.41 -19.35 -15.28
CA ASP A 467 28.08 -20.65 -14.68
C ASP A 467 27.17 -21.52 -15.56
N ASN A 468 26.46 -20.90 -16.50
CA ASN A 468 25.59 -21.60 -17.43
C ASN A 468 26.34 -21.99 -18.72
N GLU A 469 26.46 -23.30 -18.98
CA GLU A 469 27.22 -23.85 -20.08
C GLU A 469 26.77 -23.34 -21.47
N LEU A 470 25.46 -23.16 -21.68
CA LEU A 470 24.91 -22.63 -22.93
C LEU A 470 25.30 -21.15 -23.14
N ASN A 471 25.18 -20.33 -22.08
CA ASN A 471 25.57 -18.93 -22.15
C ASN A 471 27.07 -18.77 -22.38
N LEU A 472 27.87 -19.62 -21.74
CA LEU A 472 29.31 -19.68 -21.90
C LEU A 472 29.67 -19.99 -23.36
N GLU A 473 29.05 -21.02 -23.95
CA GLU A 473 29.27 -21.42 -25.35
C GLU A 473 28.89 -20.30 -26.33
N ILE A 474 27.73 -19.63 -26.11
CA ILE A 474 27.29 -18.49 -26.93
C ILE A 474 28.28 -17.33 -26.84
N ALA A 475 28.68 -16.95 -25.63
CA ALA A 475 29.62 -15.84 -25.41
C ALA A 475 31.00 -16.19 -26.03
N ARG A 476 31.51 -17.39 -25.80
CA ARG A 476 32.74 -17.89 -26.42
C ARG A 476 32.68 -17.81 -27.92
N PHE A 477 31.61 -18.34 -28.55
CA PHE A 477 31.42 -18.29 -29.99
C PHE A 477 31.46 -16.88 -30.54
N MET A 478 30.76 -15.94 -29.90
CA MET A 478 30.74 -14.52 -30.30
C MET A 478 32.14 -13.91 -30.27
N LEU A 479 32.92 -14.16 -29.21
CA LEU A 479 34.21 -13.59 -28.98
C LEU A 479 35.31 -14.22 -29.87
N THR A 480 35.33 -15.55 -29.99
CA THR A 480 36.31 -16.27 -30.80
C THR A 480 36.12 -16.03 -32.29
N THR A 481 34.85 -15.95 -32.77
CA THR A 481 34.60 -15.55 -34.17
C THR A 481 34.99 -14.12 -34.46
N ALA A 482 35.01 -13.25 -33.48
CA ALA A 482 35.55 -11.90 -33.57
C ALA A 482 37.10 -11.85 -33.48
N GLY A 483 37.75 -13.00 -33.21
CA GLY A 483 39.22 -13.13 -33.18
C GLY A 483 39.86 -13.06 -31.79
N ALA A 484 39.10 -12.99 -30.71
CA ALA A 484 39.64 -12.97 -29.33
C ALA A 484 40.13 -14.36 -28.91
N GLN A 485 41.10 -14.37 -28.00
CA GLN A 485 41.51 -15.53 -27.21
C GLN A 485 40.68 -15.54 -25.92
N VAL A 486 39.99 -16.62 -25.62
CA VAL A 486 39.05 -16.69 -24.49
C VAL A 486 39.42 -17.86 -23.58
N ASP A 487 39.73 -17.53 -22.35
CA ASP A 487 39.87 -18.50 -21.25
C ASP A 487 38.54 -18.52 -20.47
N GLU A 488 38.06 -19.70 -20.10
CA GLU A 488 36.73 -19.94 -19.57
C GLU A 488 36.78 -20.44 -18.13
N VAL A 489 35.92 -19.88 -17.28
CA VAL A 489 35.73 -20.33 -15.90
C VAL A 489 34.26 -20.25 -15.49
N TYR A 490 33.87 -21.10 -14.54
CA TYR A 490 32.45 -21.35 -14.24
C TYR A 490 31.93 -20.70 -12.94
N ASN A 491 32.73 -19.93 -12.24
CA ASN A 491 32.32 -19.20 -11.04
C ASN A 491 33.35 -18.12 -10.66
N GLY A 492 32.95 -17.21 -9.78
CA GLY A 492 33.81 -16.09 -9.37
C GLY A 492 35.08 -16.52 -8.63
N ARG A 493 35.08 -17.66 -7.94
CA ARG A 493 36.29 -18.19 -7.28
C ARG A 493 37.32 -18.67 -8.30
N ALA A 494 36.88 -19.41 -9.28
CA ALA A 494 37.75 -19.85 -10.38
C ALA A 494 38.29 -18.64 -11.18
N ALA A 495 37.45 -17.60 -11.40
CA ALA A 495 37.89 -16.37 -12.04
C ALA A 495 39.01 -15.67 -11.27
N LEU A 496 38.85 -15.52 -9.95
CA LEU A 496 39.86 -14.95 -9.09
C LEU A 496 41.17 -15.75 -9.11
N ASP A 497 41.08 -17.06 -8.94
CA ASP A 497 42.25 -17.95 -8.89
C ASP A 497 43.01 -17.96 -10.23
N THR A 498 42.29 -18.03 -11.37
CA THR A 498 42.85 -17.99 -12.72
C THR A 498 43.51 -16.63 -12.99
N TYR A 499 42.85 -15.53 -12.61
CA TYR A 499 43.45 -14.19 -12.74
C TYR A 499 44.72 -14.06 -11.90
N LEU A 500 44.73 -14.48 -10.65
CA LEU A 500 45.90 -14.40 -9.76
C LEU A 500 47.04 -15.30 -10.21
N ALA A 501 46.77 -16.41 -10.88
CA ALA A 501 47.78 -17.33 -11.41
C ALA A 501 48.39 -16.87 -12.75
N SER A 502 47.71 -15.95 -13.46
CA SER A 502 48.21 -15.41 -14.75
C SER A 502 49.32 -14.36 -14.54
N GLU A 503 50.09 -14.09 -15.57
CA GLU A 503 51.05 -13.00 -15.58
C GLU A 503 50.35 -11.62 -15.52
N GLU A 504 51.02 -10.59 -14.94
CA GLU A 504 50.46 -9.25 -14.90
C GLU A 504 50.25 -8.73 -16.34
N GLY A 505 49.06 -8.23 -16.66
CA GLY A 505 48.69 -7.76 -17.98
C GLY A 505 48.37 -8.84 -19.00
N TYR A 506 48.24 -10.11 -18.59
CA TYR A 506 47.89 -11.21 -19.48
C TYR A 506 46.49 -11.06 -20.10
N TYR A 507 45.48 -10.65 -19.29
CA TYR A 507 44.14 -10.39 -19.76
C TYR A 507 43.95 -8.91 -20.12
N ASP A 508 43.26 -8.69 -21.23
CA ASP A 508 42.85 -7.35 -21.68
C ASP A 508 41.50 -6.93 -21.07
N VAL A 509 40.61 -7.91 -20.89
CA VAL A 509 39.22 -7.70 -20.34
C VAL A 509 38.78 -8.95 -19.57
N LEU A 510 38.05 -8.75 -18.49
CA LEU A 510 37.27 -9.78 -17.81
C LEU A 510 35.79 -9.57 -18.10
N LEU A 511 35.10 -10.63 -18.53
CA LEU A 511 33.63 -10.71 -18.59
C LEU A 511 33.17 -11.53 -17.41
N MET A 512 32.37 -10.94 -16.53
CA MET A 512 32.03 -11.49 -15.22
C MET A 512 30.51 -11.58 -15.09
N ASP A 513 29.93 -12.77 -15.02
CA ASP A 513 28.56 -12.90 -14.59
C ASP A 513 28.41 -12.44 -13.14
N VAL A 514 27.37 -11.68 -12.88
CA VAL A 514 27.06 -11.17 -11.53
C VAL A 514 26.53 -12.27 -10.62
N MET A 515 25.66 -13.14 -11.13
CA MET A 515 24.96 -14.16 -10.35
C MET A 515 25.53 -15.55 -10.63
N MET A 516 26.41 -16.02 -9.77
CA MET A 516 27.03 -17.35 -9.91
C MET A 516 27.10 -18.07 -8.57
N PRO A 517 27.06 -19.41 -8.55
CA PRO A 517 27.27 -20.21 -7.34
C PRO A 517 28.73 -20.11 -6.87
N VAL A 518 28.97 -20.54 -5.62
CA VAL A 518 30.28 -20.57 -4.94
C VAL A 518 30.81 -19.17 -4.61
N MET A 519 30.92 -18.28 -5.58
CA MET A 519 31.31 -16.88 -5.41
C MET A 519 30.67 -16.08 -6.54
N ASP A 520 29.91 -15.05 -6.18
CA ASP A 520 29.29 -14.11 -7.12
C ASP A 520 30.33 -13.17 -7.76
N GLY A 521 29.97 -12.59 -8.91
CA GLY A 521 30.87 -11.74 -9.68
C GLY A 521 31.25 -10.42 -8.99
N ILE A 522 30.36 -9.88 -8.13
CA ILE A 522 30.62 -8.67 -7.35
C ILE A 522 31.70 -8.95 -6.32
N THR A 523 31.59 -10.04 -5.57
CA THR A 523 32.57 -10.47 -4.59
C THR A 523 33.91 -10.79 -5.24
N ALA A 524 33.90 -11.52 -6.35
CA ALA A 524 35.10 -11.81 -7.14
C ALA A 524 35.81 -10.52 -7.60
N THR A 525 35.05 -9.57 -8.13
CA THR A 525 35.61 -8.28 -8.58
C THR A 525 36.23 -7.49 -7.44
N LYS A 526 35.59 -7.40 -6.28
CA LYS A 526 36.16 -6.73 -5.10
C LYS A 526 37.48 -7.37 -4.67
N LEU A 527 37.59 -8.67 -4.68
CA LEU A 527 38.80 -9.40 -4.34
C LEU A 527 39.90 -9.20 -5.40
N ILE A 528 39.57 -9.18 -6.69
CA ILE A 528 40.47 -8.83 -7.78
C ILE A 528 41.01 -7.42 -7.57
N ARG A 529 40.15 -6.42 -7.34
CA ARG A 529 40.54 -5.02 -7.12
C ARG A 529 41.37 -4.83 -5.85
N ALA A 530 41.14 -5.60 -4.81
CA ALA A 530 41.90 -5.59 -3.56
C ALA A 530 43.22 -6.37 -3.65
N SER A 531 43.49 -7.08 -4.74
CA SER A 531 44.72 -7.84 -4.92
C SER A 531 45.95 -6.92 -5.04
N LYS A 532 47.15 -7.43 -4.71
CA LYS A 532 48.41 -6.66 -4.79
C LYS A 532 48.96 -6.54 -6.22
N ARG A 533 48.24 -6.99 -7.24
CA ARG A 533 48.68 -6.93 -8.63
C ARG A 533 48.59 -5.50 -9.16
N LYS A 534 49.61 -5.09 -9.93
CA LYS A 534 49.68 -3.73 -10.51
C LYS A 534 48.59 -3.44 -11.53
N ASP A 535 48.12 -4.50 -12.24
CA ASP A 535 47.07 -4.41 -13.25
C ASP A 535 45.65 -4.48 -12.67
N ALA A 536 45.48 -4.80 -11.38
CA ALA A 536 44.19 -4.99 -10.76
C ALA A 536 43.26 -3.77 -10.83
N SER A 537 43.79 -2.56 -10.72
CA SER A 537 43.02 -1.32 -10.78
C SER A 537 42.68 -0.88 -12.21
N SER A 538 43.52 -1.25 -13.20
CA SER A 538 43.43 -0.81 -14.59
C SER A 538 42.73 -1.84 -15.51
N LEU A 539 42.60 -3.08 -15.08
CA LEU A 539 41.94 -4.17 -15.87
C LEU A 539 40.47 -3.89 -16.05
N PRO A 540 39.94 -3.77 -17.27
CA PRO A 540 38.52 -3.63 -17.50
C PRO A 540 37.78 -4.91 -17.09
N ILE A 541 36.78 -4.76 -16.23
CA ILE A 541 35.88 -5.85 -15.81
C ILE A 541 34.46 -5.44 -16.17
N PHE A 542 33.77 -6.24 -17.00
CA PHE A 542 32.41 -5.98 -17.44
C PHE A 542 31.48 -6.96 -16.79
N ALA A 543 30.43 -6.45 -16.15
CA ALA A 543 29.38 -7.27 -15.59
C ALA A 543 28.45 -7.83 -16.68
N MET A 544 28.19 -9.11 -16.67
CA MET A 544 27.10 -9.72 -17.44
C MET A 544 25.92 -9.89 -16.49
N THR A 545 24.80 -9.25 -16.79
CA THR A 545 23.63 -9.20 -15.88
C THR A 545 22.35 -9.64 -16.61
N ALA A 546 21.50 -10.40 -15.95
CA ALA A 546 20.16 -10.72 -16.45
C ALA A 546 19.21 -9.49 -16.40
N ASN A 547 19.55 -8.48 -15.64
CA ASN A 547 18.72 -7.32 -15.35
C ASN A 547 19.46 -6.02 -15.68
N ALA A 548 18.86 -5.16 -16.50
CA ALA A 548 19.40 -3.86 -16.86
C ALA A 548 18.93 -2.73 -15.89
N PHE A 549 18.38 -3.07 -14.71
CA PHE A 549 17.82 -2.09 -13.79
C PHE A 549 18.87 -1.42 -12.91
N SER A 550 18.58 -0.17 -12.54
CA SER A 550 19.48 0.78 -11.91
C SER A 550 20.16 0.34 -10.61
N GLU A 551 19.56 -0.53 -9.82
CA GLU A 551 20.14 -0.99 -8.55
C GLU A 551 21.36 -1.89 -8.75
N ASP A 552 21.31 -2.78 -9.72
CA ASP A 552 22.43 -3.65 -10.04
C ASP A 552 23.58 -2.85 -10.65
N ILE A 553 23.29 -1.83 -11.42
CA ILE A 553 24.32 -0.96 -12.05
C ILE A 553 25.13 -0.18 -11.00
N VAL A 554 24.46 0.33 -9.95
CA VAL A 554 25.16 1.05 -8.87
C VAL A 554 26.04 0.10 -8.06
N ARG A 555 25.51 -1.05 -7.66
CA ARG A 555 26.25 -2.09 -6.92
C ARG A 555 27.47 -2.60 -7.73
N VAL A 556 27.28 -2.77 -9.03
CA VAL A 556 28.31 -3.18 -9.99
C VAL A 556 29.43 -2.13 -10.05
N ARG A 557 29.11 -0.83 -10.16
CA ARG A 557 30.10 0.25 -10.18
C ARG A 557 30.83 0.41 -8.85
N GLU A 558 30.13 0.35 -7.73
CA GLU A 558 30.71 0.42 -6.38
C GLU A 558 31.68 -0.74 -6.11
N ALA A 559 31.43 -1.90 -6.71
CA ALA A 559 32.32 -3.05 -6.64
C ALA A 559 33.57 -2.93 -7.52
N GLY A 560 33.66 -1.91 -8.39
CA GLY A 560 34.78 -1.66 -9.26
C GLY A 560 34.69 -2.27 -10.65
N LEU A 561 33.48 -2.70 -11.10
CA LEU A 561 33.23 -3.09 -12.48
C LEU A 561 33.11 -1.83 -13.36
N ASN A 562 33.60 -1.91 -14.60
CA ASN A 562 33.74 -0.75 -15.47
C ASN A 562 32.52 -0.49 -16.36
N GLU A 563 31.84 -1.57 -16.80
CA GLU A 563 30.67 -1.51 -17.68
C GLU A 563 29.75 -2.69 -17.37
N HIS A 564 28.53 -2.64 -17.88
CA HIS A 564 27.59 -3.75 -17.78
C HIS A 564 27.07 -4.18 -19.15
N CYS A 565 26.92 -5.49 -19.34
CA CYS A 565 26.37 -6.13 -20.52
C CYS A 565 25.08 -6.83 -20.14
N PRO A 566 23.90 -6.40 -20.58
CA PRO A 566 22.67 -7.12 -20.33
C PRO A 566 22.66 -8.46 -21.09
N LYS A 567 22.20 -9.51 -20.44
CA LYS A 567 21.88 -10.79 -21.07
C LYS A 567 20.48 -10.70 -21.70
N PRO A 568 20.24 -11.22 -22.90
CA PRO A 568 21.19 -11.95 -23.76
C PRO A 568 22.22 -11.01 -24.39
N LEU A 569 23.46 -11.49 -24.48
CA LEU A 569 24.55 -10.73 -25.03
C LEU A 569 24.31 -10.36 -26.51
N ASN A 570 24.49 -9.09 -26.84
CA ASN A 570 24.49 -8.62 -28.22
C ASN A 570 25.90 -8.55 -28.73
N ARG A 571 26.21 -9.31 -29.78
CA ARG A 571 27.55 -9.45 -30.36
C ARG A 571 28.20 -8.10 -30.68
N ASP A 572 27.48 -7.25 -31.41
CA ASP A 572 28.08 -6.02 -31.95
C ASP A 572 28.32 -4.98 -30.84
N LYS A 573 27.38 -4.90 -29.87
CA LYS A 573 27.55 -4.05 -28.68
C LYS A 573 28.69 -4.52 -27.80
N LEU A 574 28.82 -5.83 -27.57
CA LEU A 574 29.90 -6.41 -26.78
C LEU A 574 31.27 -6.14 -27.41
N ILE A 575 31.40 -6.37 -28.71
CA ILE A 575 32.64 -6.10 -29.45
C ILE A 575 33.02 -4.60 -29.39
N ALA A 576 32.07 -3.71 -29.65
CA ALA A 576 32.27 -2.27 -29.59
C ALA A 576 32.75 -1.80 -28.21
N MET A 577 32.15 -2.37 -27.15
CA MET A 577 32.50 -2.08 -25.76
C MET A 577 33.94 -2.54 -25.44
N ILE A 578 34.29 -3.78 -25.82
CA ILE A 578 35.64 -4.31 -25.61
C ILE A 578 36.67 -3.43 -26.33
N LEU A 579 36.45 -3.08 -27.60
CA LEU A 579 37.34 -2.24 -28.37
C LEU A 579 37.57 -0.84 -27.75
N LYS A 580 36.53 -0.22 -27.22
CA LYS A 580 36.58 1.07 -26.52
C LYS A 580 37.62 1.07 -25.38
N TYR A 581 37.67 -0.01 -24.60
CA TYR A 581 38.55 -0.13 -23.45
C TYR A 581 39.97 -0.62 -23.83
N VAL A 582 40.10 -1.56 -24.74
CA VAL A 582 41.37 -2.07 -25.20
C VAL A 582 42.18 -0.99 -25.93
N HIS A 583 41.54 -0.15 -26.76
CA HIS A 583 42.22 0.98 -27.43
C HIS A 583 42.69 2.08 -26.45
N ARG A 584 41.93 2.33 -25.38
CA ARG A 584 42.37 3.27 -24.34
C ARG A 584 43.62 2.80 -23.58
N ARG A 585 43.68 1.49 -23.27
CA ARG A 585 44.82 0.91 -22.54
C ARG A 585 46.12 0.87 -23.35
N LYS A 586 46.04 0.73 -24.69
CA LYS A 586 47.24 0.77 -25.58
C LYS A 586 47.75 2.19 -25.82
N LYS A 587 47.00 3.23 -25.45
CA LYS A 587 47.41 4.65 -25.61
C LYS A 587 47.95 5.29 -24.32
N SER A 588 47.72 4.67 -23.15
CA SER A 588 48.28 5.07 -21.86
C SER A 588 49.48 4.21 -21.49
#